data_e1aecec8896ee53c79827476a67550d0
#
_entry.id   e1aecec8896ee53c79827476a67550d0
#
_cell.length_a   1.000
_cell.length_b   1.000
_cell.length_c   1.000
_cell.angle_alpha   90.00
_cell.angle_beta   90.00
_cell.angle_gamma   90.00
#
_symmetry.space_group_name_H-M   'P 1'
#
loop_
_entity.id
_entity.type
_entity.pdbx_description
1 polymer ?
#
loop_
_entity_poly.entity_id
_entity_poly.type
_entity_poly.pdbx_seq_one_letter_code
_entity_poly.pdbx_strand_id
1 'polypeptide(L)'
;VFVAGDSAGGNLAQYCTTRDREEGICLLKGQLLLYPTLNMAGVEDEYFKPDISQFEMAPHQKKGLTKMIGMFQGMTGGMEAILGTSEVKNDYLNPYTRDAKNNPPTFLTVGEHDFLKIETLGYGVKLHRAGVETKIVLYKGFGHAYFDNTGVYPQCEDCIEEMGEFIMEHSRR
;
A
#
# COMPACT_ATOMS: atom_id res chain seq x y z
N VAL A 1 -15.14 -12.51 -4.92
CA VAL A 1 -14.12 -11.91 -5.80
C VAL A 1 -13.08 -11.22 -4.89
N PHE A 2 -11.82 -11.13 -5.35
CA PHE A 2 -10.76 -10.36 -4.73
C PHE A 2 -10.26 -9.31 -5.73
N VAL A 3 -9.77 -8.21 -5.22
CA VAL A 3 -9.06 -7.20 -6.01
C VAL A 3 -7.61 -7.16 -5.57
N ALA A 4 -6.70 -7.03 -6.52
CA ALA A 4 -5.27 -6.93 -6.24
C ALA A 4 -4.66 -5.79 -7.07
N GLY A 5 -3.61 -5.19 -6.53
CA GLY A 5 -2.86 -4.17 -7.25
C GLY A 5 -1.54 -3.82 -6.54
N ASP A 6 -0.56 -3.46 -7.34
CA ASP A 6 0.76 -3.06 -6.92
C ASP A 6 0.98 -1.55 -7.12
N SER A 7 1.74 -0.91 -6.27
CA SER A 7 2.10 0.51 -6.39
C SER A 7 0.87 1.42 -6.62
N ALA A 8 0.80 2.13 -7.73
CA ALA A 8 -0.38 2.89 -8.15
C ALA A 8 -1.61 1.99 -8.38
N GLY A 9 -1.41 0.75 -8.85
CA GLY A 9 -2.47 -0.26 -8.94
C GLY A 9 -3.05 -0.64 -7.58
N GLY A 10 -2.27 -0.59 -6.52
CA GLY A 10 -2.73 -0.74 -5.14
C GLY A 10 -3.70 0.38 -4.71
N ASN A 11 -3.44 1.62 -5.15
CA ASN A 11 -4.41 2.72 -4.96
C ASN A 11 -5.72 2.45 -5.70
N LEU A 12 -5.64 1.99 -6.96
CA LEU A 12 -6.83 1.66 -7.76
C LEU A 12 -7.61 0.48 -7.15
N ALA A 13 -6.93 -0.54 -6.63
CA ALA A 13 -7.56 -1.65 -5.93
C ALA A 13 -8.31 -1.17 -4.68
N GLN A 14 -7.69 -0.28 -3.89
CA GLN A 14 -8.35 0.33 -2.73
C GLN A 14 -9.52 1.22 -3.15
N TYR A 15 -9.42 1.93 -4.26
CA TYR A 15 -10.55 2.69 -4.83
C TYR A 15 -11.72 1.76 -5.16
N CYS A 16 -11.47 0.65 -5.87
CA CYS A 16 -12.51 -0.33 -6.17
C CYS A 16 -13.17 -0.88 -4.91
N THR A 17 -12.37 -1.17 -3.89
CA THR A 17 -12.87 -1.63 -2.58
C THR A 17 -13.76 -0.58 -1.93
N THR A 18 -13.33 0.67 -1.93
CA THR A 18 -14.11 1.78 -1.36
C THR A 18 -15.46 1.92 -2.06
N ARG A 19 -15.47 1.90 -3.40
CA ARG A 19 -16.70 2.00 -4.20
C ARG A 19 -17.64 0.82 -3.99
N ASP A 20 -17.09 -0.41 -3.94
CA ASP A 20 -17.86 -1.63 -3.67
C ASP A 20 -18.64 -1.52 -2.34
N ARG A 21 -18.02 -0.93 -1.31
CA ARG A 21 -18.65 -0.72 0.00
C ARG A 21 -19.64 0.45 0.02
N GLU A 22 -19.27 1.58 -0.57
CA GLU A 22 -20.12 2.78 -0.61
C GLU A 22 -21.40 2.56 -1.43
N GLU A 23 -21.30 1.80 -2.51
CA GLU A 23 -22.45 1.45 -3.35
C GLU A 23 -23.27 0.27 -2.79
N GLY A 24 -22.84 -0.33 -1.69
CA GLY A 24 -23.52 -1.44 -1.05
C GLY A 24 -23.51 -2.74 -1.85
N ILE A 25 -22.60 -2.86 -2.84
CA ILE A 25 -22.47 -4.04 -3.70
C ILE A 25 -21.92 -5.21 -2.88
N CYS A 26 -20.89 -4.96 -2.06
CA CYS A 26 -20.23 -5.92 -1.16
C CYS A 26 -19.80 -7.22 -1.85
N LEU A 27 -19.33 -7.11 -3.09
CA LEU A 27 -18.86 -8.24 -3.90
C LEU A 27 -17.45 -8.68 -3.50
N LEU A 28 -16.62 -7.73 -3.05
CA LEU A 28 -15.22 -7.99 -2.73
C LEU A 28 -15.10 -8.67 -1.37
N LYS A 29 -14.57 -9.90 -1.37
CA LYS A 29 -14.29 -10.70 -0.18
C LYS A 29 -12.95 -10.37 0.48
N GLY A 30 -12.06 -9.71 -0.26
CA GLY A 30 -10.76 -9.27 0.21
C GLY A 30 -10.01 -8.46 -0.84
N GLN A 31 -8.93 -7.81 -0.38
CA GLN A 31 -8.03 -7.06 -1.24
C GLN A 31 -6.57 -7.39 -0.93
N LEU A 32 -5.73 -7.34 -1.97
CA LEU A 32 -4.30 -7.59 -1.87
C LEU A 32 -3.56 -6.38 -2.42
N LEU A 33 -2.86 -5.68 -1.55
CA LEU A 33 -2.21 -4.41 -1.83
C LEU A 33 -0.68 -4.59 -1.73
N LEU A 34 0.00 -4.58 -2.86
CA LEU A 34 1.44 -4.76 -2.94
C LEU A 34 2.12 -3.38 -3.00
N TYR A 35 2.91 -3.06 -1.98
CA TYR A 35 3.59 -1.75 -1.86
C TYR A 35 2.73 -0.59 -2.38
N PRO A 36 1.48 -0.46 -1.90
CA PRO A 36 0.49 0.43 -2.49
C PRO A 36 0.80 1.91 -2.23
N THR A 37 0.45 2.77 -3.18
CA THR A 37 0.42 4.22 -2.97
C THR A 37 -0.90 4.63 -2.33
N LEU A 38 -0.90 4.96 -1.06
CA LEU A 38 -2.13 5.21 -0.28
C LEU A 38 -2.25 6.65 0.24
N ASN A 39 -1.14 7.38 0.29
CA ASN A 39 -1.08 8.71 0.89
C ASN A 39 -0.35 9.70 -0.04
N MET A 40 -0.89 9.92 -1.24
CA MET A 40 -0.30 10.81 -2.24
C MET A 40 -0.21 12.27 -1.77
N ALA A 41 -1.06 12.69 -0.85
CA ALA A 41 -1.02 14.02 -0.27
C ALA A 41 0.04 14.17 0.85
N GLY A 42 0.67 13.07 1.27
CA GLY A 42 1.68 13.08 2.33
C GLY A 42 1.15 13.58 3.68
N VAL A 43 -0.11 13.28 3.99
CA VAL A 43 -0.72 13.69 5.27
C VAL A 43 -0.06 12.92 6.41
N GLU A 44 0.57 13.65 7.32
CA GLU A 44 1.24 13.07 8.48
C GLU A 44 0.24 12.84 9.62
N ASP A 45 0.43 11.72 10.32
CA ASP A 45 -0.29 11.38 11.54
C ASP A 45 0.62 10.60 12.52
N GLU A 46 0.03 9.96 13.50
CA GLU A 46 0.78 9.17 14.48
C GLU A 46 1.46 7.93 13.88
N TYR A 47 1.00 7.43 12.71
CA TYR A 47 1.52 6.23 12.04
C TYR A 47 2.37 6.54 10.81
N PHE A 48 2.19 7.69 10.21
CA PHE A 48 2.92 8.12 9.03
C PHE A 48 3.70 9.40 9.30
N LYS A 49 5.00 9.25 9.44
CA LYS A 49 5.98 10.35 9.44
C LYS A 49 7.12 9.92 8.52
N PRO A 50 7.27 10.50 7.33
CA PRO A 50 8.27 10.07 6.37
C PRO A 50 9.67 10.47 6.81
N ASP A 51 10.25 9.72 7.74
CA ASP A 51 11.59 9.93 8.28
C ASP A 51 12.53 8.82 7.80
N ILE A 52 13.63 9.23 7.17
CA ILE A 52 14.70 8.34 6.71
C ILE A 52 15.29 7.48 7.82
N SER A 53 15.21 7.91 9.09
CA SER A 53 15.68 7.13 10.25
C SER A 53 14.90 5.84 10.47
N GLN A 54 13.70 5.73 9.91
CA GLN A 54 12.88 4.51 9.98
C GLN A 54 13.33 3.41 9.00
N PHE A 55 14.37 3.69 8.21
CA PHE A 55 14.94 2.73 7.28
C PHE A 55 16.31 2.27 7.78
N GLU A 56 16.40 0.98 8.07
CA GLU A 56 17.66 0.33 8.39
C GLU A 56 18.44 0.09 7.10
N MET A 57 19.53 0.84 6.87
CA MET A 57 20.28 0.78 5.62
C MET A 57 21.75 1.16 5.77
N ALA A 58 22.57 0.67 4.85
CA ALA A 58 23.96 1.11 4.76
C ALA A 58 24.06 2.58 4.31
N PRO A 59 25.11 3.32 4.72
CA PRO A 59 25.26 4.74 4.39
C PRO A 59 25.19 5.06 2.90
N HIS A 60 25.68 4.16 2.04
CA HIS A 60 25.66 4.35 0.58
C HIS A 60 24.26 4.27 -0.03
N GLN A 61 23.33 3.56 0.62
CA GLN A 61 21.92 3.41 0.18
C GLN A 61 21.09 4.63 0.57
N LYS A 62 21.45 5.32 1.65
CA LYS A 62 20.71 6.45 2.21
C LYS A 62 20.41 7.54 1.19
N LYS A 63 21.41 7.91 0.38
CA LYS A 63 21.25 8.97 -0.64
C LYS A 63 20.20 8.62 -1.69
N GLY A 64 20.19 7.36 -2.14
CA GLY A 64 19.23 6.87 -3.14
C GLY A 64 17.80 6.91 -2.61
N LEU A 65 17.56 6.35 -1.42
CA LEU A 65 16.24 6.30 -0.81
C LEU A 65 15.74 7.70 -0.43
N THR A 66 16.59 8.58 0.12
CA THR A 66 16.21 9.98 0.41
C THR A 66 15.76 10.70 -0.87
N LYS A 67 16.46 10.47 -1.99
CA LYS A 67 16.06 11.04 -3.28
C LYS A 67 14.70 10.51 -3.73
N MET A 68 14.44 9.21 -3.60
CA MET A 68 13.16 8.59 -3.98
C MET A 68 12.01 9.11 -3.13
N ILE A 69 12.19 9.19 -1.81
CA ILE A 69 11.19 9.77 -0.90
C ILE A 69 10.89 11.22 -1.30
N GLY A 70 11.92 12.03 -1.54
CA GLY A 70 11.74 13.43 -1.95
C GLY A 70 11.06 13.58 -3.32
N MET A 71 11.36 12.70 -4.29
CA MET A 71 10.67 12.68 -5.57
C MET A 71 9.18 12.34 -5.40
N PHE A 72 8.86 11.37 -4.55
CA PHE A 72 7.48 10.93 -4.35
C PHE A 72 6.66 12.03 -3.63
N GLN A 73 7.23 12.67 -2.63
CA GLN A 73 6.62 13.83 -1.97
C GLN A 73 6.43 15.00 -2.95
N GLY A 74 7.37 15.21 -3.89
CA GLY A 74 7.25 16.22 -4.95
C GLY A 74 6.22 15.88 -6.03
N MET A 75 5.87 14.60 -6.22
CA MET A 75 4.87 14.18 -7.20
C MET A 75 3.46 14.66 -6.84
N THR A 76 3.18 14.93 -5.58
CA THR A 76 1.88 15.45 -5.14
C THR A 76 1.50 16.73 -5.89
N GLY A 77 2.44 17.65 -6.06
CA GLY A 77 2.23 18.86 -6.89
C GLY A 77 2.12 18.58 -8.39
N GLY A 78 2.78 17.53 -8.90
CA GLY A 78 2.69 17.10 -10.30
C GLY A 78 1.40 16.35 -10.63
N MET A 79 0.80 15.69 -9.65
CA MET A 79 -0.45 14.94 -9.82
C MET A 79 -1.63 15.87 -10.13
N GLU A 80 -1.66 17.09 -9.60
CA GLU A 80 -2.67 18.09 -9.96
C GLU A 80 -2.66 18.36 -11.48
N ALA A 81 -1.47 18.50 -12.06
CA ALA A 81 -1.32 18.71 -13.49
C ALA A 81 -1.68 17.48 -14.34
N ILE A 82 -1.36 16.28 -13.84
CA ILE A 82 -1.66 15.00 -14.54
C ILE A 82 -3.16 14.70 -14.50
N LEU A 83 -3.80 14.91 -13.35
CA LEU A 83 -5.22 14.59 -13.14
C LEU A 83 -6.14 15.73 -13.60
N GLY A 84 -5.59 16.91 -13.91
CA GLY A 84 -6.39 18.08 -14.30
C GLY A 84 -7.30 18.60 -13.17
N THR A 85 -6.98 18.32 -11.91
CA THR A 85 -7.76 18.71 -10.75
C THR A 85 -6.87 19.18 -9.61
N SER A 86 -7.32 20.20 -8.88
CA SER A 86 -6.70 20.63 -7.61
C SER A 86 -7.10 19.74 -6.42
N GLU A 87 -7.93 18.73 -6.64
CA GLU A 87 -8.44 17.85 -5.59
C GLU A 87 -7.55 16.63 -5.33
N VAL A 88 -6.22 16.79 -5.40
CA VAL A 88 -5.28 15.70 -5.05
C VAL A 88 -5.41 15.25 -3.58
N LYS A 89 -6.04 16.07 -2.75
CA LYS A 89 -6.40 15.69 -1.38
C LYS A 89 -7.71 14.89 -1.29
N ASN A 90 -8.32 14.61 -2.44
CA ASN A 90 -9.51 13.78 -2.50
C ASN A 90 -9.24 12.42 -1.83
N ASP A 91 -10.15 12.01 -0.98
CA ASP A 91 -10.06 10.79 -0.19
C ASP A 91 -9.90 9.51 -1.03
N TYR A 92 -10.36 9.52 -2.28
CA TYR A 92 -10.15 8.39 -3.19
C TYR A 92 -8.70 8.25 -3.66
N LEU A 93 -7.96 9.37 -3.77
CA LEU A 93 -6.53 9.37 -4.09
C LEU A 93 -5.67 9.17 -2.83
N ASN A 94 -6.23 9.44 -1.66
CA ASN A 94 -5.57 9.32 -0.37
C ASN A 94 -6.37 8.41 0.58
N PRO A 95 -6.53 7.13 0.23
CA PRO A 95 -7.30 6.21 1.07
C PRO A 95 -6.73 6.07 2.48
N TYR A 96 -5.47 6.44 2.68
CA TYR A 96 -4.84 6.50 3.99
C TYR A 96 -5.56 7.43 4.98
N THR A 97 -6.20 8.51 4.48
CA THR A 97 -6.89 9.50 5.30
C THR A 97 -8.34 9.14 5.60
N ARG A 98 -8.87 8.14 4.92
CA ARG A 98 -10.25 7.67 5.12
C ARG A 98 -10.40 6.82 6.38
N ASP A 99 -11.65 6.70 6.82
CA ASP A 99 -12.00 5.68 7.82
C ASP A 99 -11.74 4.28 7.24
N ALA A 100 -10.85 3.54 7.90
CA ALA A 100 -10.49 2.19 7.50
C ALA A 100 -11.59 1.14 7.83
N LYS A 101 -12.60 1.53 8.60
CA LYS A 101 -13.72 0.70 8.98
C LYS A 101 -14.51 0.26 7.74
N ASN A 102 -14.95 -0.95 7.71
CA ASN A 102 -15.67 -1.54 6.58
C ASN A 102 -14.81 -1.99 5.38
N ASN A 103 -13.49 -1.84 5.42
CA ASN A 103 -12.67 -2.55 4.44
C ASN A 103 -12.84 -4.08 4.60
N PRO A 104 -12.77 -4.85 3.52
CA PRO A 104 -12.73 -6.30 3.60
C PRO A 104 -11.39 -6.75 4.17
N PRO A 105 -11.23 -8.06 4.49
CA PRO A 105 -9.93 -8.63 4.79
C PRO A 105 -8.86 -8.14 3.82
N THR A 106 -7.73 -7.69 4.36
CA THR A 106 -6.71 -6.99 3.57
C THR A 106 -5.35 -7.63 3.77
N PHE A 107 -4.73 -8.04 2.66
CA PHE A 107 -3.34 -8.42 2.58
C PHE A 107 -2.51 -7.21 2.14
N LEU A 108 -1.43 -6.94 2.87
CA LEU A 108 -0.47 -5.87 2.57
C LEU A 108 0.93 -6.47 2.47
N THR A 109 1.69 -6.06 1.47
CA THR A 109 3.11 -6.40 1.41
C THR A 109 3.96 -5.22 0.97
N VAL A 110 5.21 -5.16 1.44
CA VAL A 110 6.14 -4.09 1.12
C VAL A 110 7.59 -4.54 1.33
N GLY A 111 8.50 -3.97 0.56
CA GLY A 111 9.94 -4.14 0.76
C GLY A 111 10.47 -3.27 1.91
N GLU A 112 11.50 -3.74 2.61
CA GLU A 112 12.14 -3.03 3.73
C GLU A 112 12.69 -1.65 3.32
N HIS A 113 13.21 -1.54 2.10
CA HIS A 113 13.80 -0.32 1.53
C HIS A 113 12.89 0.39 0.54
N ASP A 114 11.60 0.04 0.55
CA ASP A 114 10.60 0.70 -0.26
C ASP A 114 10.25 2.07 0.33
N PHE A 115 10.23 3.12 -0.49
CA PHE A 115 9.83 4.46 -0.06
C PHE A 115 8.36 4.55 0.38
N LEU A 116 7.52 3.58 0.00
CA LEU A 116 6.13 3.44 0.45
C LEU A 116 5.98 2.60 1.73
N LYS A 117 7.10 2.10 2.30
CA LYS A 117 7.05 1.24 3.50
C LYS A 117 6.27 1.86 4.64
N ILE A 118 6.55 3.13 4.95
CA ILE A 118 5.97 3.78 6.14
C ILE A 118 4.47 3.92 5.99
N GLU A 119 3.98 4.36 4.82
CA GLU A 119 2.54 4.49 4.59
C GLU A 119 1.83 3.14 4.53
N THR A 120 2.47 2.11 3.94
CA THR A 120 1.91 0.76 3.88
C THR A 120 1.74 0.18 5.29
N LEU A 121 2.77 0.25 6.12
CA LEU A 121 2.71 -0.24 7.49
C LEU A 121 1.73 0.57 8.34
N GLY A 122 1.75 1.90 8.21
CA GLY A 122 0.82 2.79 8.89
C GLY A 122 -0.63 2.50 8.55
N TYR A 123 -0.92 2.27 7.26
CA TYR A 123 -2.26 1.90 6.83
C TYR A 123 -2.69 0.53 7.39
N GLY A 124 -1.78 -0.44 7.41
CA GLY A 124 -2.05 -1.74 8.04
C GLY A 124 -2.42 -1.63 9.51
N VAL A 125 -1.75 -0.74 10.26
CA VAL A 125 -2.11 -0.46 11.66
C VAL A 125 -3.51 0.17 11.76
N LYS A 126 -3.85 1.11 10.87
CA LYS A 126 -5.19 1.73 10.84
C LYS A 126 -6.28 0.71 10.55
N LEU A 127 -6.07 -0.18 9.57
CA LEU A 127 -6.99 -1.28 9.27
C LEU A 127 -7.20 -2.19 10.48
N HIS A 128 -6.12 -2.65 11.09
CA HIS A 128 -6.18 -3.54 12.26
C HIS A 128 -6.93 -2.89 13.43
N ARG A 129 -6.64 -1.61 13.73
CA ARG A 129 -7.35 -0.86 14.78
C ARG A 129 -8.84 -0.63 14.48
N ALA A 130 -9.19 -0.56 13.20
CA ALA A 130 -10.58 -0.47 12.76
C ALA A 130 -11.32 -1.83 12.81
N GLY A 131 -10.65 -2.90 13.24
CA GLY A 131 -11.20 -4.25 13.33
C GLY A 131 -11.20 -5.02 12.01
N VAL A 132 -10.46 -4.53 11.01
CA VAL A 132 -10.30 -5.22 9.73
C VAL A 132 -9.28 -6.35 9.88
N GLU A 133 -9.61 -7.54 9.42
CA GLU A 133 -8.68 -8.66 9.36
C GLU A 133 -7.54 -8.32 8.38
N THR A 134 -6.31 -8.22 8.91
CA THR A 134 -5.18 -7.65 8.17
C THR A 134 -3.95 -8.54 8.30
N LYS A 135 -3.39 -8.96 7.16
CA LYS A 135 -2.10 -9.67 7.07
C LYS A 135 -1.07 -8.74 6.44
N ILE A 136 0.07 -8.55 7.10
CA ILE A 136 1.16 -7.71 6.61
C ILE A 136 2.43 -8.56 6.47
N VAL A 137 3.03 -8.54 5.28
CA VAL A 137 4.29 -9.21 5.00
C VAL A 137 5.34 -8.18 4.56
N LEU A 138 6.46 -8.13 5.28
CA LEU A 138 7.58 -7.25 4.96
C LEU A 138 8.78 -8.09 4.50
N TYR A 139 9.24 -7.85 3.28
CA TYR A 139 10.40 -8.54 2.73
C TYR A 139 11.68 -7.75 2.94
N LYS A 140 12.59 -8.31 3.76
CA LYS A 140 13.88 -7.68 4.07
C LYS A 140 14.81 -7.67 2.86
N GLY A 141 15.55 -6.58 2.71
CA GLY A 141 16.53 -6.39 1.66
C GLY A 141 15.94 -5.94 0.31
N PHE A 142 14.62 -5.82 0.20
CA PHE A 142 13.95 -5.44 -1.05
C PHE A 142 13.50 -3.98 -1.04
N GLY A 143 13.52 -3.38 -2.22
CA GLY A 143 12.99 -2.03 -2.48
C GLY A 143 11.61 -2.08 -3.14
N HIS A 144 11.24 -0.96 -3.77
CA HIS A 144 10.00 -0.83 -4.51
C HIS A 144 9.93 -1.80 -5.71
N ALA A 145 8.73 -2.28 -6.01
CA ALA A 145 8.44 -3.18 -7.14
C ALA A 145 9.23 -4.51 -7.08
N TYR A 146 9.53 -5.01 -5.86
CA TYR A 146 10.28 -6.25 -5.74
C TYR A 146 9.58 -7.44 -6.41
N PHE A 147 8.27 -7.44 -6.45
CA PHE A 147 7.44 -8.51 -7.00
C PHE A 147 7.61 -8.70 -8.52
N ASP A 148 8.10 -7.67 -9.24
CA ASP A 148 8.43 -7.75 -10.66
C ASP A 148 9.56 -8.76 -10.96
N ASN A 149 10.26 -9.21 -9.92
CA ASN A 149 11.32 -10.20 -10.02
C ASN A 149 10.85 -11.63 -9.72
N THR A 150 9.58 -11.92 -9.93
CA THR A 150 9.00 -13.27 -9.87
C THR A 150 9.77 -14.21 -10.80
N GLY A 151 10.10 -15.42 -10.32
CA GLY A 151 10.96 -16.36 -11.01
C GLY A 151 12.46 -16.11 -10.84
N VAL A 152 12.86 -15.04 -10.15
CA VAL A 152 14.26 -14.70 -9.87
C VAL A 152 14.59 -14.84 -8.39
N TYR A 153 13.72 -14.32 -7.52
CA TYR A 153 13.95 -14.34 -6.08
C TYR A 153 12.91 -15.19 -5.36
N PRO A 154 13.35 -16.11 -4.45
CA PRO A 154 12.44 -16.96 -3.68
C PRO A 154 11.39 -16.18 -2.88
N GLN A 155 11.71 -14.97 -2.47
CA GLN A 155 10.77 -14.12 -1.72
C GLN A 155 9.58 -13.65 -2.57
N CYS A 156 9.73 -13.57 -3.88
CA CYS A 156 8.60 -13.26 -4.77
C CYS A 156 7.65 -14.46 -4.87
N GLU A 157 8.21 -15.68 -4.93
CA GLU A 157 7.42 -16.92 -4.91
C GLU A 157 6.70 -17.10 -3.57
N ASP A 158 7.41 -16.87 -2.46
CA ASP A 158 6.83 -16.86 -1.11
C ASP A 158 5.64 -15.87 -1.02
N CYS A 159 5.79 -14.68 -1.61
CA CYS A 159 4.70 -13.70 -1.66
C CYS A 159 3.47 -14.22 -2.43
N ILE A 160 3.68 -14.96 -3.52
CA ILE A 160 2.58 -15.58 -4.29
C ILE A 160 1.87 -16.63 -3.44
N GLU A 161 2.62 -17.46 -2.71
CA GLU A 161 2.08 -18.47 -1.81
C GLU A 161 1.25 -17.83 -0.70
N GLU A 162 1.79 -16.79 -0.04
CA GLU A 162 1.12 -16.01 1.00
C GLU A 162 -0.19 -15.36 0.51
N MET A 163 -0.19 -14.81 -0.70
CA MET A 163 -1.39 -14.27 -1.35
C MET A 163 -2.40 -15.36 -1.66
N GLY A 164 -1.94 -16.51 -2.15
CA GLY A 164 -2.78 -17.68 -2.45
C GLY A 164 -3.45 -18.23 -1.22
N GLU A 165 -2.72 -18.39 -0.12
CA GLU A 165 -3.25 -18.82 1.17
C GLU A 165 -4.31 -17.84 1.68
N PHE A 166 -4.02 -16.54 1.64
CA PHE A 166 -4.96 -15.50 2.04
C PHE A 166 -6.27 -15.56 1.23
N ILE A 167 -6.18 -15.72 -0.09
CA ILE A 167 -7.36 -15.86 -0.96
C ILE A 167 -8.15 -17.13 -0.59
N MET A 168 -7.48 -18.26 -0.41
CA MET A 168 -8.16 -19.53 -0.08
C MET A 168 -8.88 -19.46 1.27
N GLU A 169 -8.26 -18.86 2.28
CA GLU A 169 -8.85 -18.68 3.59
C GLU A 169 -10.15 -17.87 3.53
N HIS A 170 -10.14 -16.74 2.80
CA HIS A 170 -11.27 -15.82 2.74
C HIS A 170 -12.30 -16.15 1.64
N SER A 171 -11.97 -17.07 0.74
CA SER A 171 -12.92 -17.55 -0.28
C SER A 171 -14.02 -18.41 0.30
N ARG A 172 -13.75 -19.10 1.39
CA ARG A 172 -14.66 -20.09 2.02
C ARG A 172 -15.66 -19.46 3.00
N ARG A 173 -15.44 -18.20 3.33
CA ARG A 173 -16.35 -17.37 4.14
C ARG A 173 -17.29 -16.60 3.18
#